data_009ea7f82fbb207333789e747c5e4a81
#
_entry.id   009ea7f82fbb207333789e747c5e4a81
#
_cell.length_a   1.000
_cell.length_b   1.000
_cell.length_c   1.000
_cell.angle_alpha   90.00
_cell.angle_beta   90.00
_cell.angle_gamma   90.00
#
_symmetry.space_group_name_H-M   'P 1'
#
loop_
_entity.id
_entity.type
_entity.pdbx_description
1 polymer ?
#
loop_
_entity_poly.entity_id
_entity_poly.type
_entity_poly.pdbx_seq_one_letter_code
_entity_poly.pdbx_strand_id
1 'polypeptide(L)'
;MSKIYLADSDNFDNKIEELLNRFQSKITACPPGTCPLTVQLSLLQTSAAQTCGKCVPCRDGLPQLQRLLQSVLDGGAAPETLEKMESLAEMIRDTADCAIGYQAAADVLWGLEALKEEYLSHIENGCCTGEIGQKVPCINLCPAHVDIPGYIALIAEEDYAGAVNMIRRDNPLPTACAMICEHPCEERCRRNLIDDSVNIRGLKKYAVDQIAADRVAVPKANVATGKKVHII
;
A
#
# COMPACT_ATOMS: atom_id res chain seq x y z
N MET A 1 45.92 7.94 9.88
CA MET A 1 45.28 7.00 8.91
C MET A 1 44.52 5.97 9.71
N SER A 2 43.22 6.12 9.88
CA SER A 2 42.38 5.12 10.53
C SER A 2 42.08 4.00 9.53
N LYS A 3 42.54 2.78 9.85
CA LYS A 3 42.15 1.59 9.08
C LYS A 3 40.67 1.34 9.32
N ILE A 4 39.87 1.44 8.26
CA ILE A 4 38.52 0.93 8.27
C ILE A 4 38.62 -0.59 8.21
N TYR A 5 38.24 -1.26 9.29
CA TYR A 5 38.07 -2.71 9.27
C TYR A 5 36.78 -2.98 8.48
N LEU A 6 36.91 -3.63 7.33
CA LEU A 6 35.79 -4.23 6.64
C LEU A 6 35.25 -5.35 7.56
N ALA A 7 34.04 -5.22 8.01
CA ALA A 7 33.35 -6.28 8.71
C ALA A 7 33.13 -7.47 7.77
N ASP A 8 33.15 -8.68 8.34
CA ASP A 8 32.98 -9.94 7.60
C ASP A 8 31.76 -9.86 6.66
N SER A 9 31.88 -10.43 5.47
CA SER A 9 30.88 -10.45 4.41
C SER A 9 29.49 -10.91 4.91
N ASP A 10 29.46 -11.91 5.78
CA ASP A 10 28.24 -12.48 6.34
C ASP A 10 27.46 -11.49 7.22
N ASN A 11 28.15 -10.53 7.86
CA ASN A 11 27.52 -9.48 8.66
C ASN A 11 27.01 -8.33 7.79
N PHE A 12 27.53 -8.20 6.57
CA PHE A 12 27.11 -7.21 5.60
C PHE A 12 25.79 -7.61 4.92
N ASP A 13 25.66 -8.87 4.51
CA ASP A 13 24.46 -9.39 3.88
C ASP A 13 23.27 -9.40 4.85
N ASN A 14 23.47 -9.77 6.13
CA ASN A 14 22.44 -9.68 7.16
C ASN A 14 21.98 -8.24 7.43
N LYS A 15 22.90 -7.26 7.37
CA LYS A 15 22.52 -5.84 7.50
C LYS A 15 21.76 -5.31 6.29
N ILE A 16 22.04 -5.82 5.10
CA ILE A 16 21.31 -5.48 3.88
C ILE A 16 19.90 -6.00 3.95
N GLU A 17 19.69 -7.25 4.35
CA GLU A 17 18.34 -7.81 4.56
C GLU A 17 17.55 -7.01 5.61
N GLU A 18 18.20 -6.61 6.72
CA GLU A 18 17.54 -5.79 7.74
C GLU A 18 17.14 -4.39 7.21
N LEU A 19 17.96 -3.80 6.34
CA LEU A 19 17.68 -2.49 5.73
C LEU A 19 16.62 -2.58 4.64
N LEU A 20 16.60 -3.64 3.84
CA LEU A 20 15.55 -3.94 2.87
C LEU A 20 14.21 -4.19 3.58
N ASN A 21 14.21 -4.93 4.70
CA ASN A 21 13.04 -5.08 5.56
C ASN A 21 12.50 -3.76 6.10
N ARG A 22 13.35 -2.74 6.30
CA ARG A 22 12.92 -1.40 6.69
C ARG A 22 12.15 -0.67 5.62
N PHE A 23 12.51 -0.81 4.34
CA PHE A 23 11.74 -0.22 3.24
C PHE A 23 10.37 -0.90 3.09
N GLN A 24 10.34 -2.22 3.12
CA GLN A 24 9.08 -2.98 3.14
C GLN A 24 8.22 -2.60 4.35
N SER A 25 8.81 -2.42 5.53
CA SER A 25 8.11 -1.97 6.72
C SER A 25 7.51 -0.57 6.56
N LYS A 26 8.19 0.34 5.85
CA LYS A 26 7.69 1.70 5.58
C LYS A 26 6.50 1.67 4.62
N ILE A 27 6.59 0.89 3.53
CA ILE A 27 5.45 0.69 2.63
C ILE A 27 4.28 0.10 3.41
N THR A 28 4.54 -0.91 4.26
CA THR A 28 3.54 -1.54 5.10
C THR A 28 2.96 -0.57 6.14
N ALA A 29 3.66 0.43 6.59
CA ALA A 29 3.19 1.44 7.54
C ALA A 29 2.41 2.59 6.89
N CYS A 30 2.46 2.74 5.55
CA CYS A 30 1.75 3.81 4.86
C CYS A 30 0.23 3.64 4.92
N PRO A 31 -0.54 4.74 4.92
CA PRO A 31 -1.99 4.67 4.82
C PRO A 31 -2.46 3.90 3.57
N PRO A 32 -3.63 3.23 3.63
CA PRO A 32 -4.24 2.63 2.45
C PRO A 32 -4.39 3.65 1.32
N GLY A 33 -4.17 3.23 0.10
CA GLY A 33 -4.22 4.10 -1.09
C GLY A 33 -2.96 4.93 -1.33
N THR A 34 -1.94 4.80 -0.49
CA THR A 34 -0.63 5.43 -0.76
C THR A 34 0.08 4.65 -1.86
N CYS A 35 0.46 5.33 -2.93
CA CYS A 35 1.25 4.73 -4.00
C CYS A 35 2.65 4.34 -3.48
N PRO A 36 3.07 3.07 -3.62
CA PRO A 36 4.37 2.62 -3.13
C PRO A 36 5.54 3.27 -3.87
N LEU A 37 5.38 3.59 -5.16
CA LEU A 37 6.40 4.29 -5.95
C LEU A 37 6.58 5.73 -5.47
N THR A 38 5.52 6.41 -5.03
CA THR A 38 5.62 7.73 -4.40
C THR A 38 6.39 7.67 -3.08
N VAL A 39 6.18 6.62 -2.27
CA VAL A 39 6.97 6.38 -1.05
C VAL A 39 8.45 6.17 -1.39
N GLN A 40 8.72 5.36 -2.40
CA GLN A 40 10.08 5.10 -2.87
C GLN A 40 10.78 6.38 -3.36
N LEU A 41 10.07 7.21 -4.15
CA LEU A 41 10.58 8.51 -4.59
C LEU A 41 10.89 9.43 -3.40
N SER A 42 10.01 9.50 -2.41
CA SER A 42 10.22 10.29 -1.20
C SER A 42 11.46 9.85 -0.41
N LEU A 43 11.68 8.53 -0.30
CA LEU A 43 12.87 7.99 0.34
C LEU A 43 14.14 8.31 -0.45
N LEU A 44 14.09 8.19 -1.77
CA LEU A 44 15.19 8.53 -2.66
C LEU A 44 15.54 10.02 -2.58
N GLN A 45 14.54 10.92 -2.54
CA GLN A 45 14.70 12.35 -2.35
C GLN A 45 15.34 12.67 -1.00
N THR A 46 14.88 12.00 0.07
CA THR A 46 15.44 12.17 1.41
C THR A 46 16.90 11.73 1.46
N SER A 47 17.24 10.61 0.84
CA SER A 47 18.62 10.11 0.74
C SER A 47 19.50 11.06 -0.05
N ALA A 48 19.01 11.57 -1.18
CA ALA A 48 19.75 12.56 -1.99
C ALA A 48 20.02 13.86 -1.23
N ALA A 49 19.07 14.34 -0.42
CA ALA A 49 19.25 15.53 0.42
C ALA A 49 20.31 15.33 1.52
N GLN A 50 20.60 14.10 1.91
CA GLN A 50 21.60 13.76 2.92
C GLN A 50 23.00 13.52 2.35
N THR A 51 23.16 13.58 1.02
CA THR A 51 24.45 13.32 0.37
C THR A 51 25.47 14.41 0.67
N CYS A 52 26.73 14.03 0.83
CA CYS A 52 27.83 14.99 1.01
C CYS A 52 28.34 15.63 -0.30
N GLY A 53 27.85 15.16 -1.47
CA GLY A 53 28.22 15.66 -2.81
C GLY A 53 29.61 15.28 -3.30
N LYS A 54 30.39 14.48 -2.57
CA LYS A 54 31.76 14.11 -2.96
C LYS A 54 31.83 13.17 -4.13
N CYS A 55 31.14 12.05 -4.06
CA CYS A 55 31.21 11.02 -5.10
C CYS A 55 30.19 11.26 -6.21
N VAL A 56 30.57 10.95 -7.43
CA VAL A 56 29.74 11.11 -8.63
C VAL A 56 28.44 10.30 -8.54
N PRO A 57 28.46 9.03 -8.06
CA PRO A 57 27.24 8.24 -7.94
C PRO A 57 26.13 8.93 -7.13
N CYS A 58 26.47 9.55 -6.00
CA CYS A 58 25.48 10.28 -5.22
C CYS A 58 25.11 11.62 -5.86
N ARG A 59 26.13 12.42 -6.26
CA ARG A 59 25.92 13.80 -6.74
C ARG A 59 25.13 13.84 -8.04
N ASP A 60 25.45 12.98 -8.99
CA ASP A 60 24.90 12.99 -10.33
C ASP A 60 23.92 11.80 -10.58
N GLY A 61 24.20 10.64 -10.00
CA GLY A 61 23.41 9.43 -10.20
C GLY A 61 22.05 9.46 -9.49
N LEU A 62 21.99 9.82 -8.20
CA LEU A 62 20.71 9.87 -7.47
C LEU A 62 19.70 10.86 -8.06
N PRO A 63 20.09 12.09 -8.48
CA PRO A 63 19.16 12.97 -9.18
C PRO A 63 18.67 12.45 -10.52
N GLN A 64 19.48 11.66 -11.24
CA GLN A 64 19.03 11.00 -12.46
C GLN A 64 18.02 9.90 -12.16
N LEU A 65 18.29 9.09 -11.15
CA LEU A 65 17.39 8.03 -10.70
C LEU A 65 16.03 8.60 -10.23
N GLN A 66 16.05 9.74 -9.52
CA GLN A 66 14.84 10.48 -9.13
C GLN A 66 14.01 10.92 -10.34
N ARG A 67 14.66 11.47 -11.38
CA ARG A 67 13.98 11.91 -12.60
C ARG A 67 13.36 10.75 -13.36
N LEU A 68 14.04 9.61 -13.44
CA LEU A 68 13.50 8.40 -14.06
C LEU A 68 12.29 7.88 -13.29
N LEU A 69 12.37 7.79 -11.96
CA LEU A 69 11.24 7.37 -11.13
C LEU A 69 10.07 8.37 -11.21
N GLN A 70 10.35 9.66 -11.22
CA GLN A 70 9.32 10.69 -11.41
C GLN A 70 8.63 10.55 -12.77
N SER A 71 9.39 10.26 -13.85
CA SER A 71 8.81 10.06 -15.18
C SER A 71 7.88 8.85 -15.25
N VAL A 72 8.14 7.81 -14.44
CA VAL A 72 7.22 6.67 -14.30
C VAL A 72 5.93 7.11 -13.63
N LEU A 73 6.01 7.88 -12.55
CA LEU A 73 4.83 8.40 -11.82
C LEU A 73 3.99 9.35 -12.68
N ASP A 74 4.63 10.14 -13.52
CA ASP A 74 3.98 11.12 -14.42
C ASP A 74 3.40 10.47 -15.69
N GLY A 75 3.57 9.14 -15.87
CA GLY A 75 3.09 8.41 -17.05
C GLY A 75 3.87 8.71 -18.34
N GLY A 76 5.04 9.35 -18.23
CA GLY A 76 5.90 9.68 -19.38
C GLY A 76 7.01 8.68 -19.68
N ALA A 77 7.06 7.57 -18.93
CA ALA A 77 8.09 6.55 -19.07
C ALA A 77 7.71 5.46 -20.07
N ALA A 78 8.72 4.91 -20.74
CA ALA A 78 8.59 3.70 -21.56
C ALA A 78 9.15 2.48 -20.79
N PRO A 79 8.82 1.24 -21.17
CA PRO A 79 9.34 0.04 -20.48
C PRO A 79 10.87 0.00 -20.37
N GLU A 80 11.60 0.52 -21.37
CA GLU A 80 13.06 0.63 -21.36
C GLU A 80 13.59 1.56 -20.26
N THR A 81 12.73 2.36 -19.65
CA THR A 81 13.08 3.21 -18.51
C THR A 81 13.43 2.38 -17.28
N LEU A 82 12.78 1.22 -17.11
CA LEU A 82 13.06 0.32 -15.99
C LEU A 82 14.46 -0.28 -16.09
N GLU A 83 14.89 -0.70 -17.30
CA GLU A 83 16.23 -1.22 -17.55
C GLU A 83 17.31 -0.14 -17.28
N LYS A 84 17.01 1.11 -17.65
CA LYS A 84 17.90 2.25 -17.37
C LYS A 84 17.99 2.53 -15.85
N MET A 85 16.86 2.44 -15.14
CA MET A 85 16.83 2.62 -13.69
C MET A 85 17.63 1.51 -12.99
N GLU A 86 17.46 0.28 -13.42
CA GLU A 86 18.16 -0.88 -12.88
C GLU A 86 19.68 -0.74 -13.06
N SER A 87 20.13 -0.53 -14.30
CA SER A 87 21.55 -0.34 -14.62
C SER A 87 22.18 0.84 -13.87
N LEU A 88 21.46 1.97 -13.78
CA LEU A 88 21.91 3.15 -13.04
C LEU A 88 21.99 2.87 -11.52
N ALA A 89 20.98 2.19 -10.97
CA ALA A 89 20.96 1.86 -9.56
C ALA A 89 22.07 0.85 -9.20
N GLU A 90 22.32 -0.15 -10.04
CA GLU A 90 23.47 -1.07 -9.88
C GLU A 90 24.80 -0.33 -9.88
N MET A 91 24.99 0.56 -10.86
CA MET A 91 26.22 1.37 -10.93
C MET A 91 26.39 2.22 -9.64
N ILE A 92 25.33 2.85 -9.15
CA ILE A 92 25.41 3.66 -7.93
C ILE A 92 25.72 2.77 -6.72
N ARG A 93 25.05 1.62 -6.59
CA ARG A 93 25.28 0.66 -5.50
C ARG A 93 26.74 0.22 -5.46
N ASP A 94 27.31 -0.11 -6.61
CA ASP A 94 28.63 -0.71 -6.70
C ASP A 94 29.77 0.32 -6.62
N THR A 95 29.48 1.61 -6.86
CA THR A 95 30.50 2.66 -6.92
C THR A 95 30.33 3.77 -5.88
N ALA A 96 29.28 3.72 -5.04
CA ALA A 96 29.09 4.71 -3.98
C ALA A 96 30.11 4.52 -2.84
N ASP A 97 30.73 5.62 -2.41
CA ASP A 97 31.77 5.59 -1.35
C ASP A 97 31.19 5.35 0.06
N CYS A 98 29.89 5.42 0.25
CA CYS A 98 29.26 5.32 1.57
C CYS A 98 27.86 4.72 1.53
N ALA A 99 27.37 4.38 2.72
CA ALA A 99 26.07 3.74 2.91
C ALA A 99 24.87 4.54 2.37
N ILE A 100 24.93 5.88 2.27
CA ILE A 100 23.80 6.69 1.78
C ILE A 100 23.53 6.38 0.31
N GLY A 101 24.54 6.42 -0.55
CA GLY A 101 24.38 6.11 -1.97
C GLY A 101 24.05 4.65 -2.20
N TYR A 102 24.77 3.76 -1.50
CA TYR A 102 24.54 2.33 -1.55
C TYR A 102 23.10 1.98 -1.20
N GLN A 103 22.60 2.46 -0.05
CA GLN A 103 21.26 2.16 0.44
C GLN A 103 20.17 2.71 -0.47
N ALA A 104 20.33 3.96 -0.93
CA ALA A 104 19.37 4.58 -1.84
C ALA A 104 19.21 3.78 -3.15
N ALA A 105 20.32 3.28 -3.68
CA ALA A 105 20.31 2.45 -4.87
C ALA A 105 19.74 1.05 -4.60
N ALA A 106 20.09 0.44 -3.47
CA ALA A 106 19.55 -0.87 -3.07
C ALA A 106 18.03 -0.82 -2.85
N ASP A 107 17.49 0.25 -2.25
CA ASP A 107 16.06 0.45 -2.08
C ASP A 107 15.33 0.55 -3.43
N VAL A 108 15.95 1.17 -4.45
CA VAL A 108 15.37 1.24 -5.80
C VAL A 108 15.42 -0.12 -6.50
N LEU A 109 16.53 -0.85 -6.44
CA LEU A 109 16.66 -2.19 -7.00
C LEU A 109 15.63 -3.15 -6.39
N TRP A 110 15.50 -3.13 -5.07
CA TRP A 110 14.47 -3.92 -4.40
C TRP A 110 13.05 -3.55 -4.89
N GLY A 111 12.77 -2.26 -5.05
CA GLY A 111 11.49 -1.80 -5.57
C GLY A 111 11.21 -2.26 -6.99
N LEU A 112 12.20 -2.20 -7.89
CA LEU A 112 12.08 -2.68 -9.26
C LEU A 112 11.76 -4.18 -9.33
N GLU A 113 12.28 -4.97 -8.40
CA GLU A 113 12.00 -6.40 -8.30
C GLU A 113 10.65 -6.68 -7.63
N ALA A 114 10.46 -6.18 -6.40
CA ALA A 114 9.30 -6.50 -5.56
C ALA A 114 8.00 -5.79 -5.97
N LEU A 115 8.10 -4.64 -6.64
CA LEU A 115 6.97 -3.81 -7.07
C LEU A 115 6.86 -3.73 -8.59
N LYS A 116 7.38 -4.73 -9.30
CA LYS A 116 7.46 -4.72 -10.78
C LYS A 116 6.09 -4.48 -11.43
N GLU A 117 5.05 -5.09 -10.92
CA GLU A 117 3.68 -4.94 -11.44
C GLU A 117 3.15 -3.52 -11.27
N GLU A 118 3.49 -2.85 -10.16
CA GLU A 118 3.16 -1.44 -9.93
C GLU A 118 3.88 -0.52 -10.92
N TYR A 119 5.17 -0.76 -11.17
CA TYR A 119 5.92 0.00 -12.17
C TYR A 119 5.30 -0.14 -13.57
N LEU A 120 4.97 -1.36 -13.99
CA LEU A 120 4.33 -1.62 -15.27
C LEU A 120 2.95 -0.98 -15.36
N SER A 121 2.14 -1.06 -14.30
CA SER A 121 0.82 -0.43 -14.26
C SER A 121 0.92 1.10 -14.40
N HIS A 122 1.89 1.74 -13.75
CA HIS A 122 2.10 3.18 -13.93
C HIS A 122 2.53 3.54 -15.36
N ILE A 123 3.35 2.72 -16.01
CA ILE A 123 3.79 2.95 -17.40
C ILE A 123 2.63 2.74 -18.38
N GLU A 124 1.83 1.69 -18.20
CA GLU A 124 0.77 1.30 -19.14
C GLU A 124 -0.54 2.05 -18.89
N ASN A 125 -0.92 2.25 -17.65
CA ASN A 125 -2.24 2.75 -17.26
C ASN A 125 -2.19 4.13 -16.58
N GLY A 126 -1.01 4.63 -16.23
CA GLY A 126 -0.84 5.89 -15.49
C GLY A 126 -1.33 5.85 -14.04
N CYS A 127 -1.57 4.66 -13.47
CA CYS A 127 -2.10 4.51 -12.11
C CYS A 127 -1.59 3.24 -11.43
N CYS A 128 -1.74 3.20 -10.09
CA CYS A 128 -1.43 2.02 -9.29
C CYS A 128 -2.35 0.85 -9.65
N THR A 129 -1.88 -0.39 -9.43
CA THR A 129 -2.71 -1.61 -9.51
C THR A 129 -3.81 -1.62 -8.44
N GLY A 130 -3.60 -0.89 -7.35
CA GLY A 130 -4.49 -0.89 -6.18
C GLY A 130 -4.38 -2.15 -5.29
N GLU A 131 -3.54 -3.10 -5.68
CA GLU A 131 -3.38 -4.37 -4.95
C GLU A 131 -2.39 -4.29 -3.79
N ILE A 132 -1.46 -3.34 -3.82
CA ILE A 132 -0.56 -3.06 -2.69
C ILE A 132 -1.33 -2.29 -1.62
N GLY A 133 -2.37 -2.92 -1.12
CA GLY A 133 -3.12 -2.45 0.02
C GLY A 133 -2.60 -3.10 1.28
N GLN A 134 -2.07 -2.34 2.22
CA GLN A 134 -2.32 -2.72 3.58
C GLN A 134 -3.82 -2.91 3.71
N LYS A 135 -4.21 -4.14 3.95
CA LYS A 135 -5.59 -4.41 4.34
C LYS A 135 -5.87 -3.51 5.55
N VAL A 136 -6.81 -2.60 5.38
CA VAL A 136 -7.22 -1.70 6.46
C VAL A 136 -7.50 -2.55 7.68
N PRO A 137 -6.95 -2.26 8.87
CA PRO A 137 -7.08 -3.13 10.02
C PRO A 137 -8.52 -3.52 10.33
N CYS A 138 -9.47 -2.60 10.15
CA CYS A 138 -10.89 -2.90 10.35
C CYS A 138 -11.46 -3.91 9.34
N ILE A 139 -11.04 -3.88 8.08
CA ILE A 139 -11.42 -4.89 7.07
C ILE A 139 -10.78 -6.24 7.40
N ASN A 140 -9.49 -6.22 7.75
CA ASN A 140 -8.73 -7.44 8.00
C ASN A 140 -9.21 -8.19 9.24
N LEU A 141 -9.65 -7.47 10.28
CA LEU A 141 -10.19 -8.06 11.51
C LEU A 141 -11.66 -8.41 11.41
N CYS A 142 -12.36 -7.92 10.39
CA CYS A 142 -13.74 -8.32 10.13
C CYS A 142 -13.78 -9.76 9.63
N PRO A 143 -14.45 -10.72 10.30
CA PRO A 143 -14.52 -12.10 9.82
C PRO A 143 -15.16 -12.24 8.43
N ALA A 144 -16.01 -11.29 8.04
CA ALA A 144 -16.64 -11.24 6.72
C ALA A 144 -15.89 -10.34 5.74
N HIS A 145 -14.78 -9.73 6.12
CA HIS A 145 -13.97 -8.81 5.31
C HIS A 145 -14.77 -7.69 4.63
N VAL A 146 -15.81 -7.19 5.30
CA VAL A 146 -16.66 -6.12 4.77
C VAL A 146 -15.81 -4.86 4.51
N ASP A 147 -16.03 -4.21 3.38
CA ASP A 147 -15.41 -2.92 3.07
C ASP A 147 -15.96 -1.80 3.97
N ILE A 148 -15.35 -1.70 5.17
CA ILE A 148 -15.77 -0.77 6.21
C ILE A 148 -15.56 0.69 5.81
N PRO A 149 -14.39 1.12 5.30
CA PRO A 149 -14.21 2.49 4.85
C PRO A 149 -15.18 2.89 3.74
N GLY A 150 -15.43 1.97 2.80
CA GLY A 150 -16.33 2.22 1.69
C GLY A 150 -17.76 2.50 2.13
N TYR A 151 -18.36 1.67 2.98
CA TYR A 151 -19.74 1.96 3.43
C TYR A 151 -19.83 3.17 4.37
N ILE A 152 -18.76 3.47 5.14
CA ILE A 152 -18.73 4.70 5.96
C ILE A 152 -18.69 5.95 5.08
N ALA A 153 -17.94 5.93 3.98
CA ALA A 153 -17.94 7.04 3.02
C ALA A 153 -19.32 7.27 2.41
N LEU A 154 -20.01 6.20 1.99
CA LEU A 154 -21.37 6.29 1.48
C LEU A 154 -22.38 6.82 2.53
N ILE A 155 -22.21 6.46 3.81
CA ILE A 155 -23.00 7.04 4.90
C ILE A 155 -22.74 8.54 5.03
N ALA A 156 -21.50 8.99 4.88
CA ALA A 156 -21.15 10.40 4.93
C ALA A 156 -21.74 11.20 3.74
N GLU A 157 -21.97 10.55 2.61
CA GLU A 157 -22.66 11.09 1.43
C GLU A 157 -24.20 10.92 1.50
N GLU A 158 -24.73 10.39 2.62
CA GLU A 158 -26.15 10.08 2.83
C GLU A 158 -26.71 9.01 1.87
N ASP A 159 -25.85 8.29 1.14
CA ASP A 159 -26.23 7.12 0.33
C ASP A 159 -26.34 5.85 1.17
N TYR A 160 -27.39 5.77 1.98
CA TYR A 160 -27.64 4.61 2.85
C TYR A 160 -27.94 3.34 2.06
N ALA A 161 -28.55 3.48 0.87
CA ALA A 161 -28.83 2.34 0.02
C ALA A 161 -27.54 1.72 -0.54
N GLY A 162 -26.65 2.55 -1.03
CA GLY A 162 -25.31 2.15 -1.46
C GLY A 162 -24.51 1.52 -0.33
N ALA A 163 -24.54 2.13 0.87
CA ALA A 163 -23.87 1.61 2.06
C ALA A 163 -24.35 0.20 2.44
N VAL A 164 -25.67 -0.02 2.49
CA VAL A 164 -26.25 -1.34 2.79
C VAL A 164 -25.96 -2.35 1.68
N ASN A 165 -25.96 -1.95 0.41
CA ASN A 165 -25.57 -2.81 -0.71
C ASN A 165 -24.10 -3.22 -0.60
N MET A 166 -23.21 -2.30 -0.27
CA MET A 166 -21.79 -2.60 -0.08
C MET A 166 -21.57 -3.61 1.07
N ILE A 167 -22.27 -3.43 2.19
CA ILE A 167 -22.21 -4.39 3.30
C ILE A 167 -22.74 -5.76 2.86
N ARG A 168 -23.84 -5.81 2.10
CA ARG A 168 -24.47 -7.06 1.65
C ARG A 168 -23.62 -7.87 0.69
N ARG A 169 -22.67 -7.26 0.02
CA ARG A 169 -21.75 -7.97 -0.86
C ARG A 169 -21.00 -9.08 -0.10
N ASP A 170 -20.59 -8.80 1.15
CA ASP A 170 -19.76 -9.67 1.96
C ASP A 170 -20.51 -10.21 3.21
N ASN A 171 -21.58 -9.54 3.62
CA ASN A 171 -22.42 -9.90 4.77
C ASN A 171 -23.91 -9.83 4.38
N PRO A 172 -24.56 -10.95 4.10
CA PRO A 172 -25.95 -10.98 3.63
C PRO A 172 -26.98 -10.52 4.65
N LEU A 173 -26.64 -10.51 5.96
CA LEU A 173 -27.53 -10.18 7.07
C LEU A 173 -27.04 -8.94 7.85
N PRO A 174 -26.96 -7.75 7.21
CA PRO A 174 -26.36 -6.55 7.82
C PRO A 174 -27.09 -6.09 9.08
N THR A 175 -28.41 -6.19 9.13
CA THR A 175 -29.22 -5.79 10.29
C THR A 175 -28.94 -6.66 11.51
N ALA A 176 -28.95 -7.98 11.34
CA ALA A 176 -28.62 -8.91 12.45
C ALA A 176 -27.18 -8.68 12.94
N CYS A 177 -26.23 -8.59 12.02
CA CYS A 177 -24.84 -8.32 12.36
C CYS A 177 -24.64 -6.96 13.05
N ALA A 178 -25.38 -5.91 12.66
CA ALA A 178 -25.34 -4.61 13.34
C ALA A 178 -25.77 -4.66 14.79
N MET A 179 -26.62 -5.63 15.14
CA MET A 179 -27.13 -5.78 16.52
C MET A 179 -26.24 -6.64 17.41
N ILE A 180 -25.65 -7.72 16.89
CA ILE A 180 -24.99 -8.75 17.70
C ILE A 180 -23.47 -8.85 17.48
N CYS A 181 -22.87 -8.12 16.52
CA CYS A 181 -21.45 -8.18 16.25
C CYS A 181 -20.63 -7.67 17.43
N GLU A 182 -19.59 -8.38 17.79
CA GLU A 182 -18.61 -7.98 18.83
C GLU A 182 -17.63 -6.91 18.38
N HIS A 183 -17.73 -6.46 17.12
CA HIS A 183 -16.99 -5.35 16.51
C HIS A 183 -15.46 -5.35 16.71
N PRO A 184 -14.73 -6.45 16.45
CA PRO A 184 -13.28 -6.50 16.60
C PRO A 184 -12.55 -5.49 15.72
N CYS A 185 -13.20 -4.99 14.68
CA CYS A 185 -12.70 -3.92 13.82
C CYS A 185 -12.44 -2.60 14.56
N GLU A 186 -13.16 -2.32 15.63
CA GLU A 186 -13.00 -1.10 16.44
C GLU A 186 -11.78 -1.20 17.36
N GLU A 187 -11.42 -2.38 17.87
CA GLU A 187 -10.26 -2.59 18.75
C GLU A 187 -8.93 -2.17 18.10
N ARG A 188 -8.78 -2.43 16.81
CA ARG A 188 -7.58 -2.09 16.02
C ARG A 188 -7.80 -0.91 15.09
N CYS A 189 -8.80 -0.08 15.37
CA CYS A 189 -9.01 1.15 14.63
C CYS A 189 -7.79 2.06 14.78
N ARG A 190 -7.24 2.55 13.66
CA ARG A 190 -6.09 3.49 13.69
C ARG A 190 -6.43 4.80 14.40
N ARG A 191 -7.70 5.15 14.48
CA ARG A 191 -8.16 6.33 15.20
C ARG A 191 -7.82 6.26 16.69
N ASN A 192 -7.75 5.05 17.28
CA ASN A 192 -7.29 4.83 18.65
C ASN A 192 -5.87 5.36 18.94
N LEU A 193 -5.06 5.62 17.90
CA LEU A 193 -3.74 6.23 18.06
C LEU A 193 -3.79 7.75 18.27
N ILE A 194 -4.95 8.37 18.01
CA ILE A 194 -5.13 9.83 18.05
C ILE A 194 -6.14 10.21 19.14
N ASP A 195 -7.29 9.54 19.15
CA ASP A 195 -8.42 9.77 20.07
C ASP A 195 -9.17 8.44 20.30
N ASP A 196 -10.42 8.32 19.89
CA ASP A 196 -11.25 7.13 20.07
C ASP A 196 -11.51 6.41 18.73
N SER A 197 -11.81 5.10 18.79
CA SER A 197 -12.19 4.34 17.60
C SER A 197 -13.43 4.91 16.94
N VAL A 198 -13.50 4.77 15.62
CA VAL A 198 -14.75 5.03 14.89
C VAL A 198 -15.80 4.02 15.37
N ASN A 199 -17.00 4.48 15.71
CA ASN A 199 -18.14 3.62 16.08
C ASN A 199 -18.70 2.91 14.83
N ILE A 200 -17.93 1.91 14.36
CA ILE A 200 -18.16 1.20 13.09
C ILE A 200 -19.47 0.42 13.13
N ARG A 201 -19.74 -0.27 14.26
CA ARG A 201 -20.99 -1.00 14.45
C ARG A 201 -22.19 -0.06 14.53
N GLY A 202 -22.06 1.06 15.25
CA GLY A 202 -23.10 2.06 15.37
C GLY A 202 -23.45 2.70 14.00
N LEU A 203 -22.45 3.01 13.18
CA LEU A 203 -22.67 3.52 11.81
C LEU A 203 -23.35 2.48 10.92
N LYS A 204 -22.98 1.20 11.02
CA LYS A 204 -23.67 0.12 10.32
C LYS A 204 -25.14 0.03 10.75
N LYS A 205 -25.39 0.08 12.07
CA LYS A 205 -26.75 0.08 12.61
C LYS A 205 -27.56 1.27 12.10
N TYR A 206 -26.96 2.45 12.10
CA TYR A 206 -27.59 3.66 11.60
C TYR A 206 -27.98 3.51 10.11
N ALA A 207 -27.08 3.04 9.26
CA ALA A 207 -27.35 2.86 7.84
C ALA A 207 -28.52 1.89 7.58
N VAL A 208 -28.57 0.75 8.29
CA VAL A 208 -29.66 -0.22 8.11
C VAL A 208 -30.99 0.26 8.69
N ASP A 209 -30.99 1.19 9.63
CA ASP A 209 -32.21 1.80 10.18
C ASP A 209 -32.80 2.89 9.27
N GLN A 210 -31.95 3.54 8.44
CA GLN A 210 -32.40 4.57 7.50
C GLN A 210 -33.17 3.99 6.30
N ILE A 211 -32.95 2.71 5.98
CA ILE A 211 -33.53 2.10 4.79
C ILE A 211 -34.19 0.76 5.11
N ALA A 212 -35.42 0.59 4.65
CA ALA A 212 -36.12 -0.69 4.77
C ALA A 212 -35.38 -1.76 3.93
N ALA A 213 -35.18 -2.96 4.50
CA ALA A 213 -34.41 -4.04 3.88
C ALA A 213 -34.96 -4.50 2.53
N ASP A 214 -36.27 -4.34 2.29
CA ASP A 214 -36.96 -4.64 1.04
C ASP A 214 -36.74 -3.60 -0.07
N ARG A 215 -36.26 -2.41 0.30
CA ARG A 215 -35.95 -1.33 -0.66
C ARG A 215 -34.52 -1.41 -1.21
N VAL A 216 -33.68 -2.25 -0.63
CA VAL A 216 -32.30 -2.45 -1.08
C VAL A 216 -32.22 -3.64 -2.01
N ALA A 217 -31.71 -3.43 -3.21
CA ALA A 217 -31.52 -4.50 -4.18
C ALA A 217 -30.66 -5.63 -3.62
N VAL A 218 -31.08 -6.88 -3.77
CA VAL A 218 -30.26 -8.03 -3.39
C VAL A 218 -29.14 -8.18 -4.42
N PRO A 219 -27.86 -8.29 -3.99
CA PRO A 219 -26.76 -8.54 -4.91
C PRO A 219 -27.00 -9.80 -5.72
N LYS A 220 -26.86 -9.69 -7.04
CA LYS A 220 -26.99 -10.84 -7.95
C LYS A 220 -25.62 -11.27 -8.43
N ALA A 221 -25.40 -12.59 -8.52
CA ALA A 221 -24.17 -13.10 -9.12
C ALA A 221 -24.09 -12.70 -10.61
N ASN A 222 -22.93 -12.22 -11.05
CA ASN A 222 -22.72 -11.83 -12.45
C ASN A 222 -22.80 -13.03 -13.40
N VAL A 223 -22.43 -14.23 -12.92
CA VAL A 223 -22.46 -15.48 -13.69
C VAL A 223 -23.07 -16.59 -12.83
N ALA A 224 -24.03 -17.30 -13.37
CA ALA A 224 -24.60 -18.47 -12.71
C ALA A 224 -23.57 -19.60 -12.67
N THR A 225 -23.22 -20.07 -11.48
CA THR A 225 -22.23 -21.16 -11.31
C THR A 225 -22.80 -22.55 -11.59
N GLY A 226 -24.12 -22.69 -11.76
CA GLY A 226 -24.82 -24.00 -11.93
C GLY A 226 -24.85 -24.87 -10.66
N LYS A 227 -24.22 -24.42 -9.58
CA LYS A 227 -24.20 -25.16 -8.30
C LYS A 227 -25.54 -25.02 -7.58
N LYS A 228 -26.07 -26.11 -7.08
CA LYS A 228 -27.30 -26.16 -6.27
C LYS A 228 -26.89 -26.12 -4.79
N VAL A 229 -27.42 -25.17 -4.03
CA VAL A 229 -27.22 -25.04 -2.58
C VAL A 229 -28.56 -25.25 -1.92
N HIS A 230 -28.62 -26.16 -0.94
CA HIS A 230 -29.78 -26.37 -0.08
C HIS A 230 -29.52 -25.74 1.28
N ILE A 231 -30.47 -24.94 1.76
CA ILE A 231 -30.49 -24.42 3.11
C ILE A 231 -31.52 -25.22 3.91
N ILE A 232 -31.08 -25.83 4.97
CA ILE A 232 -31.91 -26.65 5.89
C ILE A 232 -32.24 -25.83 7.11
#